data_67d5b5b37992ff371ef5205af8cffa49
#
_entry.id   67d5b5b37992ff371ef5205af8cffa49
#
_cell.length_a   1.000
_cell.length_b   1.000
_cell.length_c   1.000
_cell.angle_alpha   90.00
_cell.angle_beta   90.00
_cell.angle_gamma   90.00
#
_symmetry.space_group_name_H-M   'P 1'
#
loop_
_entity.id
_entity.type
_entity.pdbx_description
1 polymer ?
#
loop_
_entity_poly.entity_id
_entity_poly.type
_entity_poly.pdbx_seq_one_letter_code
_entity_poly.pdbx_strand_id
1 'polypeptide(L)'
;MGRYYWGDIEGKFWFGVQSSSDVENLINITAQPGNMIWQGCGCVVDFDQKNDEYCKDCYDSKEAFLDEMGEEFEGDPYDELPEISYNITDDSLEDLCDALTKLEKEIDPRIVTEYKKIDGDMSNAFSGVFKQVDELVGIILKEKENMDLQVIARYGLGLQIKQCLEKNGSCGLYCEL
;
A
#
# COMPACT_ATOMS: atom_id res chain seq x y z
N MET A 1 13.22 -9.85 -1.68
CA MET A 1 11.77 -9.98 -1.88
C MET A 1 11.22 -8.62 -2.25
N GLY A 2 10.27 -8.52 -3.15
CA GLY A 2 9.60 -7.23 -3.43
C GLY A 2 8.50 -7.03 -2.41
N ARG A 3 8.30 -5.78 -2.01
CA ARG A 3 7.20 -5.39 -1.12
C ARG A 3 5.97 -5.01 -1.95
N TYR A 4 4.79 -5.31 -1.43
CA TYR A 4 3.52 -5.08 -2.10
C TYR A 4 2.68 -4.08 -1.31
N TYR A 5 1.70 -3.50 -2.00
CA TYR A 5 0.58 -2.76 -1.40
C TYR A 5 -0.73 -3.29 -1.98
N TRP A 6 -1.79 -3.27 -1.17
CA TRP A 6 -3.12 -3.76 -1.53
C TRP A 6 -4.21 -3.03 -0.74
N GLY A 7 -5.45 -3.25 -1.11
CA GLY A 7 -6.63 -2.59 -0.57
C GLY A 7 -7.50 -2.06 -1.70
N ASP A 8 -7.87 -0.79 -1.65
CA ASP A 8 -8.61 -0.14 -2.73
C ASP A 8 -7.77 0.06 -4.00
N ILE A 9 -6.44 0.07 -3.84
CA ILE A 9 -5.47 -0.01 -4.92
C ILE A 9 -4.45 -1.12 -4.62
N GLU A 10 -3.88 -1.72 -5.65
CA GLU A 10 -2.90 -2.79 -5.47
C GLU A 10 -1.72 -2.66 -6.45
N GLY A 11 -0.57 -3.12 -6.00
CA GLY A 11 0.63 -3.10 -6.80
C GLY A 11 1.86 -3.58 -6.04
N LYS A 12 3.01 -3.31 -6.64
CA LYS A 12 4.31 -3.64 -6.08
C LYS A 12 5.16 -2.39 -6.00
N PHE A 13 5.78 -2.18 -4.86
CA PHE A 13 6.79 -1.14 -4.74
C PHE A 13 8.00 -1.46 -5.62
N TRP A 14 8.52 -0.48 -6.31
CA TRP A 14 9.72 -0.63 -7.13
C TRP A 14 10.91 -0.97 -6.22
N PHE A 15 11.48 -2.16 -6.45
CA PHE A 15 12.54 -2.70 -5.61
C PHE A 15 13.76 -1.76 -5.53
N GLY A 16 14.17 -1.47 -4.28
CA GLY A 16 15.30 -0.57 -3.99
C GLY A 16 15.02 0.92 -4.27
N VAL A 17 13.80 1.29 -4.69
CA VAL A 17 13.40 2.64 -5.07
C VAL A 17 12.31 3.19 -4.17
N GLN A 18 11.28 2.40 -3.91
CA GLN A 18 10.14 2.77 -3.07
C GLN A 18 10.13 2.06 -1.72
N SER A 19 9.45 2.70 -0.76
CA SER A 19 9.16 2.13 0.55
C SER A 19 7.68 2.33 0.92
N SER A 20 7.23 1.61 1.94
CA SER A 20 5.90 1.79 2.51
C SER A 20 5.62 3.22 2.99
N SER A 21 6.66 3.99 3.35
CA SER A 21 6.55 5.41 3.72
C SER A 21 6.38 6.38 2.53
N ASP A 22 6.38 5.90 1.29
CA ASP A 22 6.18 6.80 0.14
C ASP A 22 4.78 7.43 0.11
N VAL A 23 3.78 6.82 0.76
CA VAL A 23 2.46 7.43 0.96
C VAL A 23 2.55 8.66 1.86
N GLU A 24 3.29 8.58 2.99
CA GLU A 24 3.53 9.73 3.89
C GLU A 24 4.30 10.86 3.18
N ASN A 25 5.18 10.50 2.25
CA ASN A 25 5.95 11.48 1.46
C ASN A 25 5.11 12.18 0.37
N LEU A 26 3.95 11.63 0.02
CA LEU A 26 3.01 12.25 -0.92
C LEU A 26 2.05 13.20 -0.23
N ILE A 27 1.51 12.77 0.90
CA ILE A 27 0.50 13.48 1.68
C ILE A 27 0.87 13.39 3.15
N ASN A 28 0.60 14.42 3.92
CA ASN A 28 0.96 14.50 5.33
C ASN A 28 -0.01 13.68 6.20
N ILE A 29 0.02 12.36 6.05
CA ILE A 29 -0.73 11.43 6.89
C ILE A 29 0.24 10.50 7.63
N THR A 30 -0.21 9.96 8.76
CA THR A 30 0.58 9.00 9.54
C THR A 30 0.06 7.59 9.29
N ALA A 31 0.99 6.67 9.03
CA ALA A 31 0.68 5.25 8.96
C ALA A 31 0.03 4.75 10.26
N GLN A 32 -0.92 3.87 10.12
CA GLN A 32 -1.50 3.11 11.22
C GLN A 32 -0.85 1.71 11.26
N PRO A 33 -0.79 1.05 12.42
CA PRO A 33 -0.44 -0.35 12.48
C PRO A 33 -1.27 -1.16 11.49
N GLY A 34 -0.67 -2.18 10.91
CA GLY A 34 -1.36 -3.14 10.05
C GLY A 34 -2.31 -4.04 10.82
N ASN A 35 -2.78 -5.07 10.15
CA ASN A 35 -3.65 -6.06 10.78
C ASN A 35 -2.88 -6.93 11.77
N MET A 36 -3.58 -7.41 12.80
CA MET A 36 -3.16 -8.50 13.64
C MET A 36 -3.95 -9.75 13.25
N ILE A 37 -3.34 -10.91 13.38
CA ILE A 37 -3.99 -12.20 13.12
C ILE A 37 -3.94 -13.07 14.36
N TRP A 38 -5.02 -13.82 14.62
CA TRP A 38 -5.07 -14.82 15.67
C TRP A 38 -4.11 -15.97 15.35
N GLN A 39 -3.29 -16.34 16.32
CA GLN A 39 -2.47 -17.54 16.22
C GLN A 39 -3.39 -18.79 16.13
N GLY A 40 -2.91 -19.83 15.49
CA GLY A 40 -3.67 -21.05 15.22
C GLY A 40 -4.58 -20.92 13.99
N CYS A 41 -5.63 -20.09 14.02
CA CYS A 41 -6.59 -20.00 12.92
C CYS A 41 -6.22 -18.99 11.82
N GLY A 42 -5.40 -17.97 12.10
CA GLY A 42 -5.01 -16.93 11.14
C GLY A 42 -6.12 -15.91 10.81
N CYS A 43 -7.23 -15.90 11.54
CA CYS A 43 -8.27 -14.88 11.36
C CYS A 43 -7.77 -13.49 11.75
N VAL A 44 -8.22 -12.44 11.05
CA VAL A 44 -7.90 -11.06 11.41
C VAL A 44 -8.53 -10.71 12.76
N VAL A 45 -7.76 -10.01 13.59
CA VAL A 45 -8.23 -9.53 14.90
C VAL A 45 -8.96 -8.22 14.72
N ASP A 46 -10.26 -8.20 14.96
CA ASP A 46 -11.04 -6.95 14.94
C ASP A 46 -10.68 -6.05 16.13
N PHE A 47 -10.90 -4.75 15.97
CA PHE A 47 -10.51 -3.75 16.97
C PHE A 47 -11.12 -4.01 18.36
N ASP A 48 -12.33 -4.49 18.42
CA ASP A 48 -13.05 -4.84 19.66
C ASP A 48 -12.57 -6.16 20.28
N GLN A 49 -11.88 -7.00 19.50
CA GLN A 49 -11.33 -8.30 19.93
C GLN A 49 -9.91 -8.22 20.53
N LYS A 50 -9.28 -7.06 20.50
CA LYS A 50 -7.86 -6.87 20.97
C LYS A 50 -7.60 -7.25 22.43
N ASN A 51 -8.62 -7.43 23.23
CA ASN A 51 -8.53 -7.87 24.63
C ASN A 51 -9.01 -9.31 24.82
N ASP A 52 -9.39 -10.00 23.76
CA ASP A 52 -9.80 -11.39 23.84
C ASP A 52 -8.55 -12.29 23.96
N GLU A 53 -8.69 -13.40 24.61
CA GLU A 53 -7.60 -14.36 24.84
C GLU A 53 -7.50 -15.44 23.74
N TYR A 54 -8.48 -15.49 22.83
CA TYR A 54 -8.54 -16.41 21.70
C TYR A 54 -9.58 -15.95 20.67
N CYS A 55 -9.50 -16.46 19.45
CA CYS A 55 -10.49 -16.20 18.40
C CYS A 55 -11.81 -16.91 18.71
N LYS A 56 -12.85 -16.16 19.05
CA LYS A 56 -14.18 -16.71 19.40
C LYS A 56 -14.96 -17.24 18.20
N ASP A 57 -14.55 -16.88 16.99
CA ASP A 57 -15.16 -17.38 15.75
C ASP A 57 -14.67 -18.80 15.40
N CYS A 58 -13.49 -19.18 15.88
CA CYS A 58 -12.86 -20.46 15.56
C CYS A 58 -12.81 -21.43 16.76
N TYR A 59 -12.81 -20.90 17.98
CA TYR A 59 -12.66 -21.72 19.20
C TYR A 59 -13.82 -21.47 20.15
N ASP A 60 -14.44 -22.55 20.63
CA ASP A 60 -15.54 -22.48 21.59
C ASP A 60 -15.09 -22.08 23.00
N SER A 61 -13.81 -22.25 23.31
CA SER A 61 -13.23 -21.93 24.61
C SER A 61 -11.72 -21.68 24.51
N LYS A 62 -11.14 -21.09 25.58
CA LYS A 62 -9.70 -20.91 25.71
C LYS A 62 -8.97 -22.26 25.77
N GLU A 63 -9.57 -23.25 26.41
CA GLU A 63 -8.99 -24.58 26.49
C GLU A 63 -8.86 -25.20 25.09
N ALA A 64 -9.85 -25.04 24.21
CA ALA A 64 -9.80 -25.54 22.84
C ALA A 64 -8.69 -24.85 22.03
N PHE A 65 -8.47 -23.56 22.26
CA PHE A 65 -7.35 -22.81 21.66
C PHE A 65 -6.00 -23.32 22.18
N LEU A 66 -5.85 -23.49 23.49
CA LEU A 66 -4.61 -23.97 24.11
C LEU A 66 -4.30 -25.42 23.73
N ASP A 67 -5.29 -26.27 23.50
CA ASP A 67 -5.10 -27.64 23.00
C ASP A 67 -4.42 -27.64 21.61
N GLU A 68 -4.74 -26.65 20.76
CA GLU A 68 -4.11 -26.50 19.44
C GLU A 68 -2.72 -25.87 19.52
N MET A 69 -2.57 -24.82 20.34
CA MET A 69 -1.30 -24.09 20.48
C MET A 69 -0.28 -24.79 21.39
N GLY A 70 -0.73 -25.70 22.25
CA GLY A 70 0.03 -26.38 23.27
C GLY A 70 -0.23 -25.82 24.66
N GLU A 71 -0.29 -26.70 25.67
CA GLU A 71 -0.63 -26.35 27.07
C GLU A 71 0.32 -25.32 27.72
N GLU A 72 1.54 -25.18 27.19
CA GLU A 72 2.58 -24.24 27.69
C GLU A 72 2.64 -22.95 26.86
N PHE A 73 1.61 -22.63 26.09
CA PHE A 73 1.59 -21.40 25.29
C PHE A 73 1.65 -20.17 26.20
N GLU A 74 2.78 -19.47 26.16
CA GLU A 74 3.03 -18.20 26.83
C GLU A 74 3.28 -17.12 25.76
N GLY A 75 2.35 -16.18 25.59
CA GLY A 75 2.50 -15.10 24.64
C GLY A 75 1.18 -14.41 24.34
N ASP A 76 1.23 -13.45 23.45
CA ASP A 76 0.03 -12.82 22.93
C ASP A 76 -0.69 -13.81 22.00
N PRO A 77 -2.03 -13.91 22.06
CA PRO A 77 -2.80 -14.87 21.26
C PRO A 77 -2.87 -14.47 19.78
N TYR A 78 -2.22 -13.40 19.38
CA TYR A 78 -2.18 -12.88 18.02
C TYR A 78 -0.78 -12.42 17.63
N ASP A 79 -0.51 -12.45 16.33
CA ASP A 79 0.70 -11.92 15.70
C ASP A 79 0.40 -10.62 14.96
N GLU A 80 1.28 -9.65 15.06
CA GLU A 80 1.26 -8.46 14.19
C GLU A 80 1.80 -8.83 12.81
N LEU A 81 1.03 -8.55 11.76
CA LEU A 81 1.55 -8.66 10.40
C LEU A 81 2.58 -7.56 10.15
N PRO A 82 3.66 -7.85 9.41
CA PRO A 82 4.68 -6.88 9.07
C PRO A 82 4.19 -5.90 7.99
N GLU A 83 3.14 -5.16 8.30
CA GLU A 83 2.48 -4.21 7.41
C GLU A 83 2.04 -2.95 8.15
N ILE A 84 1.84 -1.89 7.40
CA ILE A 84 1.19 -0.66 7.85
C ILE A 84 -0.01 -0.36 6.97
N SER A 85 -0.95 0.42 7.50
CA SER A 85 -2.15 0.82 6.76
C SER A 85 -2.30 2.33 6.69
N TYR A 86 -2.95 2.79 5.64
CA TYR A 86 -3.34 4.17 5.42
C TYR A 86 -4.83 4.24 5.09
N ASN A 87 -5.54 5.16 5.73
CA ASN A 87 -6.91 5.50 5.35
C ASN A 87 -6.93 6.95 4.89
N ILE A 88 -6.93 7.15 3.58
CA ILE A 88 -6.84 8.45 2.93
C ILE A 88 -8.25 8.89 2.57
N THR A 89 -8.60 10.11 2.91
CA THR A 89 -9.90 10.69 2.61
C THR A 89 -9.77 11.80 1.57
N ASP A 90 -10.90 12.25 1.02
CA ASP A 90 -10.95 13.35 0.06
C ASP A 90 -10.41 14.69 0.60
N ASP A 91 -10.35 14.87 1.93
CA ASP A 91 -9.67 16.01 2.56
C ASP A 91 -8.17 16.12 2.14
N SER A 92 -7.55 14.99 1.81
CA SER A 92 -6.15 14.94 1.36
C SER A 92 -5.96 15.19 -0.14
N LEU A 93 -7.04 15.36 -0.90
CA LEU A 93 -6.97 15.42 -2.38
C LEU A 93 -6.23 16.68 -2.87
N GLU A 94 -6.40 17.82 -2.19
CA GLU A 94 -5.72 19.06 -2.54
C GLU A 94 -4.20 18.93 -2.32
N ASP A 95 -3.78 18.44 -1.16
CA ASP A 95 -2.38 18.21 -0.83
C ASP A 95 -1.73 17.22 -1.80
N LEU A 96 -2.45 16.15 -2.16
CA LEU A 96 -2.00 15.16 -3.14
C LEU A 96 -1.83 15.76 -4.53
N CYS A 97 -2.76 16.59 -5.00
CA CYS A 97 -2.66 17.27 -6.28
C CYS A 97 -1.46 18.23 -6.32
N ASP A 98 -1.20 18.92 -5.22
CA ASP A 98 -0.04 19.81 -5.09
C ASP A 98 1.28 19.04 -5.11
N ALA A 99 1.33 17.89 -4.40
CA ALA A 99 2.48 16.99 -4.42
C ALA A 99 2.75 16.45 -5.82
N LEU A 100 1.71 15.95 -6.52
CA LEU A 100 1.83 15.47 -7.90
C LEU A 100 2.32 16.58 -8.85
N THR A 101 1.83 17.81 -8.70
CA THR A 101 2.26 18.95 -9.50
C THR A 101 3.74 19.31 -9.27
N LYS A 102 4.27 19.08 -8.06
CA LYS A 102 5.70 19.26 -7.75
C LYS A 102 6.52 18.15 -8.40
N LEU A 103 6.10 16.89 -8.26
CA LEU A 103 6.78 15.73 -8.86
C LEU A 103 6.83 15.82 -10.39
N GLU A 104 5.78 16.30 -11.06
CA GLU A 104 5.75 16.51 -12.52
C GLU A 104 6.89 17.39 -13.04
N LYS A 105 7.39 18.33 -12.24
CA LYS A 105 8.49 19.21 -12.64
C LYS A 105 9.85 18.53 -12.61
N GLU A 106 9.96 17.43 -11.88
CA GLU A 106 11.19 16.65 -11.69
C GLU A 106 11.27 15.46 -12.65
N ILE A 107 10.13 15.06 -13.24
CA ILE A 107 10.02 13.91 -14.14
C ILE A 107 10.23 14.36 -15.60
N ASP A 108 10.80 13.48 -16.42
CA ASP A 108 10.88 13.73 -17.87
C ASP A 108 9.46 13.94 -18.44
N PRO A 109 9.20 15.05 -19.16
CA PRO A 109 7.87 15.39 -19.66
C PRO A 109 7.22 14.31 -20.54
N ARG A 110 8.02 13.46 -21.17
CA ARG A 110 7.51 12.31 -21.96
C ARG A 110 6.81 11.30 -21.08
N ILE A 111 7.38 11.01 -19.89
CA ILE A 111 6.81 10.08 -18.90
C ILE A 111 5.50 10.66 -18.35
N VAL A 112 5.50 11.92 -17.94
CA VAL A 112 4.27 12.61 -17.48
C VAL A 112 3.18 12.56 -18.54
N THR A 113 3.55 12.82 -19.80
CA THR A 113 2.61 12.77 -20.93
C THR A 113 2.05 11.36 -21.12
N GLU A 114 2.85 10.32 -20.92
CA GLU A 114 2.40 8.93 -21.05
C GLU A 114 1.44 8.54 -19.93
N TYR A 115 1.74 8.91 -18.68
CA TYR A 115 0.79 8.74 -17.57
C TYR A 115 -0.56 9.43 -17.83
N LYS A 116 -0.54 10.66 -18.37
CA LYS A 116 -1.78 11.43 -18.68
C LYS A 116 -2.61 10.84 -19.82
N LYS A 117 -2.07 9.92 -20.60
CA LYS A 117 -2.83 9.19 -21.64
C LYS A 117 -3.59 7.98 -21.12
N ILE A 118 -3.29 7.56 -19.89
CA ILE A 118 -3.98 6.42 -19.28
C ILE A 118 -5.43 6.82 -19.00
N ASP A 119 -6.35 6.23 -19.77
CA ASP A 119 -7.81 6.42 -19.65
C ASP A 119 -8.49 5.19 -19.04
N GLY A 120 -7.74 4.41 -18.28
CA GLY A 120 -8.17 3.16 -17.65
C GLY A 120 -8.20 3.22 -16.13
N ASP A 121 -8.69 2.15 -15.55
CA ASP A 121 -8.64 1.94 -14.10
C ASP A 121 -7.20 1.67 -13.67
N MET A 122 -6.65 2.56 -12.83
CA MET A 122 -5.30 2.46 -12.29
C MET A 122 -5.25 1.71 -10.95
N SER A 123 -6.40 1.27 -10.41
CA SER A 123 -6.44 0.63 -9.09
C SER A 123 -5.57 -0.62 -8.99
N ASN A 124 -5.35 -1.31 -10.12
CA ASN A 124 -4.50 -2.51 -10.18
C ASN A 124 -3.28 -2.30 -11.09
N ALA A 125 -2.12 -2.07 -10.49
CA ALA A 125 -0.86 -1.92 -11.23
C ALA A 125 -0.42 -3.21 -11.95
N PHE A 126 -0.89 -4.39 -11.51
CA PHE A 126 -0.59 -5.67 -12.17
C PHE A 126 -1.40 -5.91 -13.45
N SER A 127 -2.44 -5.13 -13.70
CA SER A 127 -3.26 -5.22 -14.92
C SER A 127 -2.50 -4.86 -16.20
N GLY A 128 -1.29 -4.31 -16.08
CA GLY A 128 -0.49 -3.83 -17.19
C GLY A 128 -0.87 -2.43 -17.65
N VAL A 129 -1.68 -1.69 -16.88
CA VAL A 129 -2.09 -0.30 -17.18
C VAL A 129 -0.89 0.63 -17.30
N PHE A 130 0.20 0.37 -16.58
CA PHE A 130 1.45 1.15 -16.64
C PHE A 130 2.48 0.62 -17.64
N LYS A 131 2.18 -0.43 -18.40
CA LYS A 131 3.15 -1.08 -19.29
C LYS A 131 3.85 -0.12 -20.24
N GLN A 132 3.13 0.81 -20.86
CA GLN A 132 3.70 1.77 -21.81
C GLN A 132 4.61 2.78 -21.10
N VAL A 133 4.25 3.17 -19.87
CA VAL A 133 5.09 4.02 -19.03
C VAL A 133 6.38 3.30 -18.67
N ASP A 134 6.31 2.04 -18.24
CA ASP A 134 7.47 1.23 -17.84
C ASP A 134 8.43 1.02 -19.03
N GLU A 135 7.90 0.74 -20.22
CA GLU A 135 8.69 0.64 -21.46
C GLU A 135 9.40 1.96 -21.78
N LEU A 136 8.71 3.08 -21.66
CA LEU A 136 9.27 4.41 -21.91
C LEU A 136 10.34 4.77 -20.86
N VAL A 137 10.11 4.48 -19.59
CA VAL A 137 11.10 4.65 -18.51
C VAL A 137 12.36 3.86 -18.85
N GLY A 138 12.23 2.61 -19.28
CA GLY A 138 13.35 1.77 -19.70
C GLY A 138 14.13 2.31 -20.90
N ILE A 139 13.47 3.03 -21.82
CA ILE A 139 14.14 3.71 -22.95
C ILE A 139 14.91 4.94 -22.46
N ILE A 140 14.25 5.79 -21.65
CA ILE A 140 14.83 7.04 -21.16
C ILE A 140 16.04 6.76 -20.25
N LEU A 141 16.00 5.71 -19.45
CA LEU A 141 17.13 5.28 -18.61
C LEU A 141 18.40 4.98 -19.41
N LYS A 142 18.25 4.52 -20.65
CA LYS A 142 19.40 4.28 -21.55
C LYS A 142 19.94 5.58 -22.17
N GLU A 143 19.11 6.62 -22.22
CA GLU A 143 19.48 7.92 -22.76
C GLU A 143 20.09 8.85 -21.71
N LYS A 144 19.65 8.73 -20.46
CA LYS A 144 20.02 9.62 -19.35
C LYS A 144 20.52 8.80 -18.16
N GLU A 145 21.74 9.05 -17.72
CA GLU A 145 22.35 8.34 -16.58
C GLU A 145 21.76 8.75 -15.22
N ASN A 146 21.08 9.91 -15.12
CA ASN A 146 20.61 10.49 -13.86
C ASN A 146 19.10 10.76 -13.91
N MET A 147 18.28 9.72 -13.92
CA MET A 147 16.84 9.85 -13.75
C MET A 147 16.44 9.36 -12.34
N ASP A 148 15.69 10.18 -11.62
CA ASP A 148 15.20 9.80 -10.30
C ASP A 148 13.99 8.86 -10.42
N LEU A 149 14.25 7.57 -10.30
CA LEU A 149 13.24 6.53 -10.36
C LEU A 149 12.25 6.60 -9.17
N GLN A 150 12.71 7.10 -8.01
CA GLN A 150 11.85 7.24 -6.83
C GLN A 150 10.75 8.27 -7.09
N VAL A 151 11.10 9.39 -7.72
CA VAL A 151 10.11 10.42 -8.09
C VAL A 151 9.07 9.88 -9.06
N ILE A 152 9.49 9.11 -10.07
CA ILE A 152 8.58 8.51 -11.06
C ILE A 152 7.66 7.48 -10.40
N ALA A 153 8.22 6.60 -9.61
CA ALA A 153 7.45 5.55 -8.93
C ALA A 153 6.45 6.14 -7.93
N ARG A 154 6.86 7.18 -7.18
CA ARG A 154 5.98 7.93 -6.27
C ARG A 154 4.86 8.65 -7.01
N TYR A 155 5.16 9.22 -8.18
CA TYR A 155 4.15 9.85 -9.04
C TYR A 155 3.10 8.85 -9.50
N GLY A 156 3.50 7.66 -9.96
CA GLY A 156 2.57 6.58 -10.34
C GLY A 156 1.66 6.13 -9.20
N LEU A 157 2.22 5.92 -8.00
CA LEU A 157 1.45 5.60 -6.79
C LEU A 157 0.46 6.72 -6.44
N GLY A 158 0.91 7.98 -6.51
CA GLY A 158 0.04 9.13 -6.24
C GLY A 158 -1.11 9.27 -7.22
N LEU A 159 -0.91 8.92 -8.50
CA LEU A 159 -2.00 8.89 -9.48
C LEU A 159 -3.04 7.81 -9.19
N GLN A 160 -2.61 6.62 -8.72
CA GLN A 160 -3.53 5.56 -8.27
C GLN A 160 -4.38 6.04 -7.09
N ILE A 161 -3.74 6.59 -6.05
CA ILE A 161 -4.43 7.13 -4.88
C ILE A 161 -5.41 8.24 -5.30
N LYS A 162 -4.98 9.16 -6.14
CA LYS A 162 -5.83 10.26 -6.65
C LYS A 162 -7.06 9.72 -7.36
N GLN A 163 -6.90 8.78 -8.29
CA GLN A 163 -8.04 8.19 -9.00
C GLN A 163 -9.00 7.46 -8.05
N CYS A 164 -8.45 6.77 -7.04
CA CYS A 164 -9.25 6.09 -6.02
C CYS A 164 -10.10 7.09 -5.23
N LEU A 165 -9.48 8.19 -4.75
CA LEU A 165 -10.18 9.25 -4.02
C LEU A 165 -11.28 9.93 -4.87
N GLU A 166 -10.97 10.27 -6.12
CA GLU A 166 -11.94 10.88 -7.04
C GLU A 166 -13.14 9.97 -7.33
N LYS A 167 -12.94 8.65 -7.32
CA LYS A 167 -13.97 7.66 -7.62
C LYS A 167 -14.80 7.28 -6.39
N ASN A 168 -14.16 7.14 -5.23
CA ASN A 168 -14.74 6.52 -4.05
C ASN A 168 -14.89 7.49 -2.85
N GLY A 169 -14.22 8.65 -2.86
CA GLY A 169 -14.14 9.59 -1.73
C GLY A 169 -13.15 9.17 -0.64
N SER A 170 -12.63 7.95 -0.71
CA SER A 170 -11.62 7.42 0.21
C SER A 170 -10.72 6.41 -0.49
N CYS A 171 -9.54 6.15 0.08
CA CYS A 171 -8.61 5.14 -0.40
C CYS A 171 -7.94 4.45 0.81
N GLY A 172 -8.32 3.21 1.05
CA GLY A 172 -7.70 2.33 2.04
C GLY A 172 -6.54 1.55 1.41
N LEU A 173 -5.39 1.55 2.08
CA LEU A 173 -4.16 0.98 1.56
C LEU A 173 -3.37 0.28 2.66
N TYR A 174 -2.97 -0.94 2.42
CA TYR A 174 -2.03 -1.72 3.24
C TYR A 174 -0.70 -1.85 2.52
N CYS A 175 0.41 -1.75 3.27
CA CYS A 175 1.75 -1.81 2.72
C CYS A 175 2.62 -2.76 3.54
N GLU A 176 3.30 -3.72 2.88
CA GLU A 176 4.36 -4.52 3.50
C GLU A 176 5.54 -3.64 3.94
N LEU A 177 6.11 -3.95 5.11
CA LEU A 177 7.29 -3.28 5.71
C LEU A 177 8.62 -3.85 5.20
#